data_dee052827cead872f4cb5d71a6bb61a9
#
_entry.id   dee052827cead872f4cb5d71a6bb61a9
#
_cell.length_a   1.000
_cell.length_b   1.000
_cell.length_c   1.000
_cell.angle_alpha   90.00
_cell.angle_beta   90.00
_cell.angle_gamma   90.00
#
_symmetry.space_group_name_H-M   'P 1'
#
loop_
_entity.id
_entity.type
_entity.pdbx_description
1 polymer ?
#
loop_
_entity_poly.entity_id
_entity_poly.type
_entity_poly.pdbx_seq_one_letter_code
_entity_poly.pdbx_strand_id
1 'polypeptide(L)'
;SLRTRGVTTFGLDCVPRTISREQAFETLSSMANISGYRAVVEAANAFPRFFAGQFTMAGNVPPAKVLVVGAGVAGLAAIQTAKNMGAIVRAFDVRAAAREQVESMGAEFLEVSIDESGDGDGGYAKEMSPEFIAAEMALFARQCEECDIVVTTALIPGRPAPTLIKKEMVEKMRPGSVTVDLAAEAGGNVETTEPGKVVRTKNGVTCIGYTDLPGRCAAQSSTLFGNNVANFILSM
;
A
#
# COMPACT_ATOMS: atom_id res chain seq x y z
N SER A 1 -6.04 35.75 -6.29
CA SER A 1 -5.82 34.37 -6.84
C SER A 1 -4.89 34.44 -8.04
N LEU A 2 -4.26 33.31 -8.43
CA LEU A 2 -3.41 33.23 -9.64
C LEU A 2 -4.21 33.60 -10.88
N ARG A 3 -5.47 33.17 -10.97
CA ARG A 3 -6.39 33.49 -12.07
C ARG A 3 -6.57 35.02 -12.26
N THR A 4 -6.70 35.78 -11.18
CA THR A 4 -6.87 37.25 -11.27
C THR A 4 -5.60 37.97 -11.75
N ARG A 5 -4.45 37.30 -11.71
CA ARG A 5 -3.16 37.79 -12.20
C ARG A 5 -2.84 37.30 -13.63
N GLY A 6 -3.76 36.62 -14.30
CA GLY A 6 -3.56 36.07 -15.63
C GLY A 6 -2.50 34.96 -15.72
N VAL A 7 -2.23 34.26 -14.61
CA VAL A 7 -1.24 33.18 -14.56
C VAL A 7 -1.89 31.85 -14.99
N THR A 8 -1.30 31.17 -15.97
CA THR A 8 -1.65 29.79 -16.34
C THR A 8 -1.04 28.83 -15.32
N THR A 9 -1.86 27.93 -14.78
CA THR A 9 -1.44 26.96 -13.75
C THR A 9 -1.85 25.57 -14.17
N PHE A 10 -0.94 24.60 -14.04
CA PHE A 10 -1.17 23.19 -14.29
C PHE A 10 -1.08 22.42 -12.99
N GLY A 11 -2.12 21.63 -12.64
CA GLY A 11 -2.13 20.71 -11.53
C GLY A 11 -1.71 19.32 -12.00
N LEU A 12 -0.49 18.90 -11.74
CA LEU A 12 0.02 17.59 -12.18
C LEU A 12 -0.64 16.42 -11.44
N ASP A 13 -1.21 16.69 -10.29
CA ASP A 13 -2.02 15.76 -9.50
C ASP A 13 -3.43 15.53 -10.08
N CYS A 14 -3.85 16.40 -11.01
CA CYS A 14 -5.13 16.32 -11.71
C CYS A 14 -5.06 15.56 -13.04
N VAL A 15 -3.88 15.06 -13.46
CA VAL A 15 -3.71 14.31 -14.70
C VAL A 15 -4.43 12.97 -14.59
N PRO A 16 -5.35 12.62 -15.54
CA PRO A 16 -6.10 11.37 -15.49
C PRO A 16 -5.21 10.14 -15.66
N ARG A 17 -5.36 9.16 -14.76
CA ARG A 17 -4.59 7.90 -14.79
C ARG A 17 -5.08 6.90 -15.83
N THR A 18 -6.29 7.09 -16.34
CA THR A 18 -6.96 6.14 -17.25
C THR A 18 -6.66 6.39 -18.73
N ILE A 19 -6.06 7.52 -19.06
CA ILE A 19 -5.74 7.90 -20.45
C ILE A 19 -4.30 7.50 -20.77
N SER A 20 -4.12 6.50 -21.63
CA SER A 20 -2.80 5.88 -21.91
C SER A 20 -1.71 6.88 -22.31
N ARG A 21 -2.05 7.94 -23.04
CA ARG A 21 -1.09 8.97 -23.45
C ARG A 21 -0.65 9.87 -22.31
N GLU A 22 -1.46 9.99 -21.27
CA GLU A 22 -1.24 10.88 -20.13
C GLU A 22 -0.51 10.20 -18.96
N GLN A 23 -0.42 8.87 -18.98
CA GLN A 23 0.27 8.10 -17.93
C GLN A 23 1.74 8.52 -17.76
N ALA A 24 2.41 8.97 -18.83
CA ALA A 24 3.78 9.46 -18.76
C ALA A 24 3.93 10.78 -17.97
N PHE A 25 2.83 11.53 -17.79
CA PHE A 25 2.79 12.81 -17.08
C PHE A 25 2.26 12.66 -15.64
N GLU A 26 1.63 11.55 -15.34
CA GLU A 26 0.89 11.30 -14.12
C GLU A 26 1.87 11.05 -12.96
N THR A 27 1.95 12.02 -12.04
CA THR A 27 2.93 12.00 -10.95
C THR A 27 2.51 11.15 -9.77
N LEU A 28 1.20 10.96 -9.54
CA LEU A 28 0.69 10.21 -8.40
C LEU A 28 1.07 8.74 -8.49
N SER A 29 0.97 8.12 -9.67
CA SER A 29 1.39 6.73 -9.87
C SER A 29 2.89 6.54 -9.73
N SER A 30 3.70 7.48 -10.24
CA SER A 30 5.15 7.44 -10.06
C SER A 30 5.53 7.47 -8.58
N MET A 31 4.92 8.35 -7.80
CA MET A 31 5.18 8.46 -6.36
C MET A 31 4.58 7.30 -5.58
N ALA A 32 3.40 6.81 -5.96
CA ALA A 32 2.77 5.64 -5.36
C ALA A 32 3.62 4.37 -5.53
N ASN A 33 4.20 4.16 -6.70
CA ASN A 33 5.12 3.04 -6.94
C ASN A 33 6.31 3.06 -5.98
N ILE A 34 6.96 4.23 -5.84
CA ILE A 34 8.08 4.40 -4.91
C ILE A 34 7.64 4.19 -3.47
N SER A 35 6.45 4.68 -3.10
CA SER A 35 5.90 4.49 -1.74
C SER A 35 5.71 3.02 -1.41
N GLY A 36 5.16 2.23 -2.34
CA GLY A 36 4.96 0.79 -2.16
C GLY A 36 6.29 0.04 -1.99
N TYR A 37 7.28 0.34 -2.83
CA TYR A 37 8.64 -0.19 -2.68
C TYR A 37 9.22 0.18 -1.32
N ARG A 38 9.22 1.46 -0.99
CA ARG A 38 9.86 1.96 0.25
C ARG A 38 9.16 1.44 1.50
N ALA A 39 7.85 1.25 1.48
CA ALA A 39 7.11 0.66 2.59
C ALA A 39 7.64 -0.72 2.98
N VAL A 40 7.91 -1.58 1.99
CA VAL A 40 8.47 -2.91 2.24
C VAL A 40 9.91 -2.84 2.76
N VAL A 41 10.72 -1.90 2.25
CA VAL A 41 12.08 -1.67 2.75
C VAL A 41 12.07 -1.21 4.21
N GLU A 42 11.17 -0.29 4.58
CA GLU A 42 11.02 0.14 5.98
C GLU A 42 10.51 -1.01 6.87
N ALA A 43 9.56 -1.80 6.36
CA ALA A 43 9.11 -3.00 7.06
C ALA A 43 10.27 -3.98 7.31
N ALA A 44 11.09 -4.23 6.30
CA ALA A 44 12.25 -5.12 6.40
C ALA A 44 13.28 -4.63 7.41
N ASN A 45 13.52 -3.32 7.46
CA ASN A 45 14.43 -2.71 8.43
C ASN A 45 13.92 -2.85 9.88
N ALA A 46 12.61 -2.82 10.09
CA ALA A 46 11.99 -2.93 11.41
C ALA A 46 11.70 -4.38 11.84
N PHE A 47 11.59 -5.30 10.88
CA PHE A 47 11.23 -6.69 11.12
C PHE A 47 12.45 -7.51 11.59
N PRO A 48 12.37 -8.17 12.77
CA PRO A 48 13.56 -8.81 13.38
C PRO A 48 13.91 -10.19 12.82
N ARG A 49 13.26 -10.61 11.71
CA ARG A 49 13.50 -11.91 11.08
C ARG A 49 13.79 -11.76 9.58
N PHE A 50 14.13 -12.87 8.92
CA PHE A 50 14.35 -12.91 7.48
C PHE A 50 13.03 -12.78 6.68
N PHE A 51 13.09 -12.15 5.53
CA PHE A 51 11.99 -12.17 4.56
C PHE A 51 11.95 -13.50 3.81
N ALA A 52 13.07 -13.92 3.24
CA ALA A 52 13.20 -15.23 2.60
C ALA A 52 13.39 -16.34 3.63
N GLY A 53 12.94 -17.54 3.30
CA GLY A 53 13.29 -18.74 4.05
C GLY A 53 14.80 -18.96 4.06
N GLN A 54 15.35 -19.41 5.20
CA GLN A 54 16.78 -19.66 5.37
C GLN A 54 17.01 -21.09 5.85
N PHE A 55 18.03 -21.73 5.28
CA PHE A 55 18.54 -23.00 5.75
C PHE A 55 19.91 -22.77 6.37
N THR A 56 20.03 -23.06 7.67
CA THR A 56 21.28 -22.87 8.42
C THR A 56 21.67 -24.15 9.14
N MET A 57 22.91 -24.25 9.55
CA MET A 57 23.37 -25.38 10.38
C MET A 57 22.65 -25.44 11.73
N ALA A 58 22.09 -24.32 12.20
CA ALA A 58 21.31 -24.23 13.43
C ALA A 58 19.81 -24.53 13.25
N GLY A 59 19.37 -24.73 11.98
CA GLY A 59 17.97 -25.06 11.66
C GLY A 59 17.40 -24.23 10.51
N ASN A 60 16.14 -24.52 10.20
CA ASN A 60 15.40 -23.89 9.12
C ASN A 60 14.56 -22.73 9.66
N VAL A 61 14.60 -21.60 8.97
CA VAL A 61 13.76 -20.42 9.26
C VAL A 61 12.74 -20.26 8.12
N PRO A 62 11.43 -20.30 8.39
CA PRO A 62 10.43 -20.12 7.35
C PRO A 62 10.44 -18.66 6.84
N PRO A 63 10.00 -18.43 5.58
CA PRO A 63 9.86 -17.08 5.05
C PRO A 63 8.81 -16.27 5.80
N ALA A 64 8.96 -14.94 5.80
CA ALA A 64 7.98 -14.02 6.33
C ALA A 64 6.67 -14.08 5.54
N LYS A 65 5.55 -13.89 6.22
CA LYS A 65 4.23 -13.76 5.61
C LYS A 65 3.83 -12.28 5.58
N VAL A 66 3.59 -11.76 4.38
CA VAL A 66 3.23 -10.36 4.15
C VAL A 66 1.80 -10.28 3.63
N LEU A 67 0.96 -9.51 4.29
CA LEU A 67 -0.36 -9.10 3.79
C LEU A 67 -0.27 -7.71 3.19
N VAL A 68 -0.75 -7.55 1.95
CA VAL A 68 -0.92 -6.24 1.32
C VAL A 68 -2.41 -5.96 1.13
N VAL A 69 -2.91 -4.89 1.72
CA VAL A 69 -4.31 -4.45 1.62
C VAL A 69 -4.39 -3.26 0.66
N GLY A 70 -5.03 -3.49 -0.47
CA GLY A 70 -5.06 -2.61 -1.63
C GLY A 70 -4.04 -3.02 -2.69
N ALA A 71 -4.50 -3.34 -3.90
CA ALA A 71 -3.67 -3.72 -5.05
C ALA A 71 -3.68 -2.63 -6.15
N GLY A 72 -3.64 -1.36 -5.76
CA GLY A 72 -3.33 -0.25 -6.65
C GLY A 72 -1.83 -0.18 -6.96
N VAL A 73 -1.37 0.90 -7.57
CA VAL A 73 0.05 1.06 -7.96
C VAL A 73 1.00 0.85 -6.78
N ALA A 74 0.71 1.44 -5.62
CA ALA A 74 1.53 1.26 -4.41
C ALA A 74 1.48 -0.18 -3.90
N GLY A 75 0.29 -0.79 -3.87
CA GLY A 75 0.11 -2.18 -3.42
C GLY A 75 0.83 -3.17 -4.31
N LEU A 76 0.73 -3.04 -5.63
CA LEU A 76 1.44 -3.89 -6.59
C LEU A 76 2.96 -3.75 -6.46
N ALA A 77 3.47 -2.53 -6.26
CA ALA A 77 4.89 -2.30 -6.00
C ALA A 77 5.35 -2.94 -4.67
N ALA A 78 4.52 -2.89 -3.63
CA ALA A 78 4.78 -3.56 -2.36
C ALA A 78 4.78 -5.09 -2.52
N ILE A 79 3.79 -5.66 -3.24
CA ILE A 79 3.71 -7.10 -3.55
C ILE A 79 4.98 -7.55 -4.27
N GLN A 80 5.36 -6.87 -5.36
CA GLN A 80 6.55 -7.20 -6.15
C GLN A 80 7.82 -7.14 -5.29
N THR A 81 7.95 -6.10 -4.47
CA THR A 81 9.14 -5.92 -3.61
C THR A 81 9.22 -7.02 -2.56
N ALA A 82 8.13 -7.33 -1.86
CA ALA A 82 8.10 -8.39 -0.86
C ALA A 82 8.35 -9.78 -1.46
N LYS A 83 7.82 -10.05 -2.66
CA LYS A 83 8.09 -11.29 -3.42
C LYS A 83 9.57 -11.38 -3.81
N ASN A 84 10.15 -10.32 -4.32
CA ASN A 84 11.58 -10.28 -4.67
C ASN A 84 12.50 -10.51 -3.46
N MET A 85 12.05 -10.11 -2.27
CA MET A 85 12.75 -10.39 -1.01
C MET A 85 12.50 -11.81 -0.47
N GLY A 86 11.69 -12.62 -1.17
CA GLY A 86 11.45 -14.02 -0.85
C GLY A 86 10.37 -14.30 0.19
N ALA A 87 9.51 -13.32 0.48
CA ALA A 87 8.36 -13.49 1.36
C ALA A 87 7.21 -14.29 0.70
N ILE A 88 6.37 -14.90 1.53
CA ILE A 88 5.05 -15.37 1.13
C ILE A 88 4.11 -14.18 1.17
N VAL A 89 3.56 -13.79 0.01
CA VAL A 89 2.73 -12.59 -0.10
C VAL A 89 1.29 -12.97 -0.38
N ARG A 90 0.39 -12.41 0.43
CA ARG A 90 -1.07 -12.41 0.23
C ARG A 90 -1.52 -10.98 -0.01
N ALA A 91 -2.49 -10.80 -0.87
CA ALA A 91 -3.04 -9.47 -1.14
C ALA A 91 -4.56 -9.51 -1.20
N PHE A 92 -5.17 -8.41 -0.83
CA PHE A 92 -6.61 -8.17 -0.91
C PHE A 92 -6.90 -6.86 -1.62
N ASP A 93 -7.89 -6.87 -2.50
CA ASP A 93 -8.48 -5.66 -3.09
C ASP A 93 -9.98 -5.93 -3.31
N VAL A 94 -10.81 -4.91 -3.14
CA VAL A 94 -12.25 -5.02 -3.38
C VAL A 94 -12.61 -5.07 -4.87
N ARG A 95 -11.67 -4.68 -5.75
CA ARG A 95 -11.84 -4.70 -7.21
C ARG A 95 -11.43 -6.06 -7.75
N ALA A 96 -12.37 -6.75 -8.40
CA ALA A 96 -12.12 -8.06 -9.02
C ALA A 96 -11.01 -8.00 -10.09
N ALA A 97 -10.88 -6.87 -10.81
CA ALA A 97 -9.85 -6.65 -11.81
C ALA A 97 -8.40 -6.69 -11.27
N ALA A 98 -8.21 -6.50 -9.96
CA ALA A 98 -6.90 -6.57 -9.34
C ALA A 98 -6.35 -7.99 -9.18
N ARG A 99 -7.21 -9.03 -9.20
CA ARG A 99 -6.84 -10.43 -9.01
C ARG A 99 -5.75 -10.87 -9.97
N GLU A 100 -5.98 -10.73 -11.26
CA GLU A 100 -5.04 -11.20 -12.29
C GLU A 100 -3.65 -10.57 -12.14
N GLN A 101 -3.62 -9.28 -11.79
CA GLN A 101 -2.36 -8.57 -11.56
C GLN A 101 -1.61 -9.11 -10.34
N VAL A 102 -2.31 -9.38 -9.23
CA VAL A 102 -1.73 -9.95 -8.01
C VAL A 102 -1.19 -11.36 -8.26
N GLU A 103 -2.00 -12.22 -8.88
CA GLU A 103 -1.62 -13.62 -9.17
C GLU A 103 -0.47 -13.70 -10.18
N SER A 104 -0.42 -12.80 -11.17
CA SER A 104 0.70 -12.73 -12.13
C SER A 104 2.05 -12.40 -11.47
N MET A 105 2.03 -11.76 -10.31
CA MET A 105 3.23 -11.51 -9.49
C MET A 105 3.57 -12.68 -8.55
N GLY A 106 2.80 -13.78 -8.60
CA GLY A 106 3.00 -14.94 -7.75
C GLY A 106 2.57 -14.74 -6.29
N ALA A 107 1.68 -13.78 -6.02
CA ALA A 107 1.04 -13.59 -4.73
C ALA A 107 -0.34 -14.27 -4.69
N GLU A 108 -0.80 -14.64 -3.50
CA GLU A 108 -2.12 -15.20 -3.27
C GLU A 108 -3.14 -14.06 -3.17
N PHE A 109 -4.19 -14.08 -4.01
CA PHE A 109 -5.28 -13.13 -3.90
C PHE A 109 -6.33 -13.64 -2.91
N LEU A 110 -6.64 -12.83 -1.91
CA LEU A 110 -7.64 -13.16 -0.89
C LEU A 110 -9.01 -12.61 -1.30
N GLU A 111 -10.04 -13.39 -1.04
CA GLU A 111 -11.43 -13.01 -1.33
C GLU A 111 -12.33 -13.13 -0.11
N VAL A 112 -13.35 -12.33 -0.09
CA VAL A 112 -14.54 -12.54 0.77
C VAL A 112 -15.60 -13.35 0.02
N SER A 113 -16.33 -14.20 0.73
CA SER A 113 -17.35 -15.11 0.17
C SER A 113 -18.65 -14.37 -0.18
N ILE A 114 -18.59 -13.12 -0.64
CA ILE A 114 -19.73 -12.29 -1.02
C ILE A 114 -19.48 -11.83 -2.45
N ASP A 115 -20.42 -12.14 -3.33
CA ASP A 115 -20.36 -11.78 -4.75
C ASP A 115 -20.79 -10.31 -4.95
N GLU A 116 -19.86 -9.43 -4.65
CA GLU A 116 -20.00 -7.98 -4.85
C GLU A 116 -18.70 -7.41 -5.41
N SER A 117 -18.74 -6.75 -6.58
CA SER A 117 -17.57 -6.08 -7.15
C SER A 117 -17.40 -4.68 -6.56
N GLY A 118 -16.20 -4.36 -6.15
CA GLY A 118 -15.78 -3.04 -5.70
C GLY A 118 -15.29 -2.11 -6.80
N ASP A 119 -15.46 -2.46 -8.08
CA ASP A 119 -15.01 -1.63 -9.21
C ASP A 119 -15.79 -0.30 -9.25
N GLY A 120 -15.06 0.81 -9.16
CA GLY A 120 -15.56 2.17 -9.20
C GLY A 120 -14.95 2.98 -10.34
N ASP A 121 -15.32 4.25 -10.44
CA ASP A 121 -14.86 5.15 -11.49
C ASP A 121 -13.37 5.52 -11.32
N GLY A 122 -12.68 5.72 -12.47
CA GLY A 122 -11.30 6.19 -12.48
C GLY A 122 -10.27 5.21 -11.87
N GLY A 123 -10.62 3.92 -11.73
CA GLY A 123 -9.75 2.90 -11.14
C GLY A 123 -9.68 2.92 -9.62
N TYR A 124 -10.60 3.63 -8.97
CA TYR A 124 -10.78 3.61 -7.51
C TYR A 124 -11.88 2.63 -7.09
N ALA A 125 -11.83 2.20 -5.83
CA ALA A 125 -12.87 1.37 -5.25
C ALA A 125 -14.15 2.17 -4.97
N LYS A 126 -15.32 1.52 -5.14
CA LYS A 126 -16.60 2.06 -4.67
C LYS A 126 -16.86 1.67 -3.21
N GLU A 127 -17.86 2.29 -2.59
CA GLU A 127 -18.32 1.93 -1.27
C GLU A 127 -19.05 0.57 -1.30
N MET A 128 -18.67 -0.34 -0.42
CA MET A 128 -19.18 -1.70 -0.33
C MET A 128 -20.35 -1.82 0.64
N SER A 129 -21.14 -2.89 0.50
CA SER A 129 -22.23 -3.18 1.44
C SER A 129 -21.73 -3.43 2.87
N PRO A 130 -22.58 -3.19 3.90
CA PRO A 130 -22.23 -3.50 5.28
C PRO A 130 -21.86 -4.97 5.51
N GLU A 131 -22.52 -5.88 4.79
CA GLU A 131 -22.26 -7.32 4.83
C GLU A 131 -20.86 -7.64 4.28
N PHE A 132 -20.47 -7.01 3.16
CA PHE A 132 -19.14 -7.15 2.59
C PHE A 132 -18.09 -6.62 3.56
N ILE A 133 -18.28 -5.43 4.12
CA ILE A 133 -17.36 -4.82 5.09
C ILE A 133 -17.19 -5.73 6.31
N ALA A 134 -18.26 -6.34 6.83
CA ALA A 134 -18.18 -7.27 7.95
C ALA A 134 -17.34 -8.52 7.62
N ALA A 135 -17.51 -9.09 6.43
CA ALA A 135 -16.75 -10.24 5.95
C ALA A 135 -15.27 -9.88 5.71
N GLU A 136 -14.99 -8.71 5.14
CA GLU A 136 -13.66 -8.14 4.96
C GLU A 136 -12.92 -7.98 6.29
N MET A 137 -13.57 -7.37 7.28
CA MET A 137 -13.01 -7.20 8.62
C MET A 137 -12.72 -8.53 9.30
N ALA A 138 -13.58 -9.55 9.12
CA ALA A 138 -13.34 -10.90 9.64
C ALA A 138 -12.14 -11.57 8.92
N LEU A 139 -11.98 -11.34 7.62
CA LEU A 139 -10.82 -11.80 6.85
C LEU A 139 -9.53 -11.18 7.40
N PHE A 140 -9.49 -9.86 7.57
CA PHE A 140 -8.31 -9.15 8.07
C PHE A 140 -7.95 -9.58 9.50
N ALA A 141 -8.95 -9.81 10.36
CA ALA A 141 -8.69 -10.31 11.70
C ALA A 141 -7.95 -11.66 11.70
N ARG A 142 -8.37 -12.60 10.84
CA ARG A 142 -7.67 -13.89 10.66
C ARG A 142 -6.28 -13.71 10.09
N GLN A 143 -6.13 -12.85 9.07
CA GLN A 143 -4.83 -12.61 8.45
C GLN A 143 -3.83 -11.97 9.42
N CYS A 144 -4.26 -11.06 10.29
CA CYS A 144 -3.40 -10.47 11.32
C CYS A 144 -2.84 -11.49 12.32
N GLU A 145 -3.55 -12.60 12.59
CA GLU A 145 -3.05 -13.68 13.44
C GLU A 145 -1.94 -14.50 12.74
N GLU A 146 -1.96 -14.56 11.40
CA GLU A 146 -1.06 -15.40 10.61
C GLU A 146 0.14 -14.64 10.02
N CYS A 147 -0.06 -13.38 9.66
CA CYS A 147 0.94 -12.58 8.96
C CYS A 147 1.94 -11.93 9.93
N ASP A 148 3.14 -11.76 9.43
CA ASP A 148 4.22 -11.08 10.14
C ASP A 148 4.27 -9.59 9.82
N ILE A 149 3.88 -9.24 8.60
CA ILE A 149 3.92 -7.86 8.09
C ILE A 149 2.59 -7.54 7.40
N VAL A 150 2.04 -6.36 7.68
CA VAL A 150 0.83 -5.83 7.04
C VAL A 150 1.16 -4.48 6.41
N VAL A 151 0.94 -4.36 5.09
CA VAL A 151 1.09 -3.11 4.35
C VAL A 151 -0.28 -2.67 3.86
N THR A 152 -0.72 -1.47 4.21
CA THR A 152 -2.02 -0.94 3.81
C THR A 152 -1.86 0.25 2.87
N THR A 153 -2.65 0.25 1.79
CA THR A 153 -2.55 1.25 0.71
C THR A 153 -3.92 1.79 0.26
N ALA A 154 -4.98 1.57 1.05
CA ALA A 154 -6.33 1.97 0.68
C ALA A 154 -6.53 3.48 0.87
N LEU A 155 -6.42 4.22 -0.21
CA LEU A 155 -6.61 5.67 -0.27
C LEU A 155 -7.72 6.01 -1.26
N ILE A 156 -8.65 6.87 -0.83
CA ILE A 156 -9.67 7.47 -1.69
C ILE A 156 -9.36 8.97 -1.74
N PRO A 157 -9.00 9.53 -2.89
CA PRO A 157 -8.66 10.94 -3.00
C PRO A 157 -9.78 11.86 -2.46
N GLY A 158 -9.38 12.85 -1.65
CA GLY A 158 -10.31 13.83 -1.09
C GLY A 158 -11.22 13.31 0.03
N ARG A 159 -11.02 12.08 0.51
CA ARG A 159 -11.75 11.51 1.66
C ARG A 159 -10.79 10.97 2.72
N PRO A 160 -11.22 10.90 3.98
CA PRO A 160 -10.47 10.18 5.01
C PRO A 160 -10.27 8.70 4.60
N ALA A 161 -9.12 8.15 4.93
CA ALA A 161 -8.84 6.74 4.69
C ALA A 161 -9.75 5.86 5.56
N PRO A 162 -10.26 4.73 5.01
CA PRO A 162 -11.03 3.78 5.81
C PRO A 162 -10.13 3.06 6.82
N THR A 163 -10.61 2.88 8.05
CA THR A 163 -9.93 2.05 9.05
C THR A 163 -10.22 0.58 8.74
N LEU A 164 -9.22 -0.14 8.26
CA LEU A 164 -9.30 -1.55 7.84
C LEU A 164 -8.72 -2.52 8.88
N ILE A 165 -7.65 -2.11 9.55
CA ILE A 165 -6.98 -2.89 10.59
C ILE A 165 -7.23 -2.21 11.94
N LYS A 166 -8.10 -2.79 12.74
CA LYS A 166 -8.44 -2.28 14.07
C LYS A 166 -7.33 -2.58 15.07
N LYS A 167 -7.29 -1.81 16.14
CA LYS A 167 -6.33 -1.99 17.23
C LYS A 167 -6.34 -3.42 17.79
N GLU A 168 -7.52 -4.02 17.97
CA GLU A 168 -7.68 -5.40 18.45
C GLU A 168 -7.06 -6.45 17.51
N MET A 169 -7.00 -6.18 16.19
CA MET A 169 -6.33 -7.04 15.22
C MET A 169 -4.80 -6.91 15.32
N VAL A 170 -4.30 -5.69 15.52
CA VAL A 170 -2.87 -5.45 15.77
C VAL A 170 -2.42 -6.11 17.07
N GLU A 171 -3.25 -6.09 18.11
CA GLU A 171 -2.98 -6.73 19.39
C GLU A 171 -2.89 -8.27 19.30
N LYS A 172 -3.48 -8.89 18.28
CA LYS A 172 -3.36 -10.33 17.99
C LYS A 172 -2.15 -10.69 17.14
N MET A 173 -1.49 -9.71 16.50
CA MET A 173 -0.26 -9.99 15.76
C MET A 173 0.86 -10.44 16.69
N ARG A 174 1.77 -11.25 16.16
CA ARG A 174 2.92 -11.76 16.92
C ARG A 174 3.86 -10.62 17.34
N PRO A 175 4.51 -10.70 18.51
CA PRO A 175 5.57 -9.76 18.88
C PRO A 175 6.67 -9.72 17.81
N GLY A 176 7.10 -8.51 17.45
CA GLY A 176 8.06 -8.27 16.37
C GLY A 176 7.43 -8.11 14.97
N SER A 177 6.12 -8.30 14.84
CA SER A 177 5.41 -7.99 13.59
C SER A 177 5.44 -6.49 13.27
N VAL A 178 5.21 -6.16 12.01
CA VAL A 178 5.28 -4.77 11.52
C VAL A 178 4.02 -4.42 10.73
N THR A 179 3.47 -3.24 10.96
CA THR A 179 2.48 -2.63 10.07
C THR A 179 3.08 -1.40 9.38
N VAL A 180 2.80 -1.21 8.10
CA VAL A 180 3.16 0.01 7.35
C VAL A 180 1.93 0.56 6.69
N ASP A 181 1.56 1.78 7.06
CA ASP A 181 0.33 2.43 6.63
C ASP A 181 0.64 3.57 5.67
N LEU A 182 0.38 3.35 4.37
CA LEU A 182 0.61 4.37 3.34
C LEU A 182 -0.49 5.44 3.34
N ALA A 183 -1.61 5.18 4.02
CA ALA A 183 -2.71 6.12 4.16
C ALA A 183 -2.60 7.01 5.41
N ALA A 184 -1.49 6.97 6.13
CA ALA A 184 -1.28 7.65 7.40
C ALA A 184 -1.63 9.16 7.35
N GLU A 185 -1.29 9.85 6.25
CA GLU A 185 -1.59 11.27 6.07
C GLU A 185 -3.10 11.56 5.96
N ALA A 186 -3.87 10.60 5.44
CA ALA A 186 -5.32 10.70 5.26
C ALA A 186 -6.12 10.12 6.44
N GLY A 187 -5.51 9.91 7.59
CA GLY A 187 -6.13 9.35 8.78
C GLY A 187 -5.74 7.89 9.08
N GLY A 188 -5.17 7.19 8.13
CA GLY A 188 -4.63 5.84 8.27
C GLY A 188 -5.66 4.71 8.08
N ASN A 189 -5.17 3.59 7.53
CA ASN A 189 -5.93 2.34 7.44
C ASN A 189 -5.76 1.46 8.68
N VAL A 190 -4.72 1.70 9.48
CA VAL A 190 -4.42 0.96 10.71
C VAL A 190 -4.68 1.86 11.90
N GLU A 191 -5.59 1.46 12.80
CA GLU A 191 -6.04 2.29 13.93
C GLU A 191 -4.92 2.71 14.88
N THR A 192 -3.84 1.93 14.96
CA THR A 192 -2.66 2.23 15.80
C THR A 192 -1.62 3.11 15.11
N THR A 193 -1.86 3.53 13.87
CA THR A 193 -0.95 4.41 13.12
C THR A 193 -0.96 5.81 13.69
N GLU A 194 0.23 6.39 13.90
CA GLU A 194 0.42 7.81 14.15
C GLU A 194 1.13 8.45 12.96
N PRO A 195 0.52 9.42 12.26
CA PRO A 195 1.14 10.07 11.10
C PRO A 195 2.52 10.64 11.38
N GLY A 196 3.48 10.34 10.49
CA GLY A 196 4.87 10.79 10.58
C GLY A 196 5.72 10.05 11.63
N LYS A 197 5.17 9.04 12.32
CA LYS A 197 5.87 8.36 13.42
C LYS A 197 6.01 6.87 13.23
N VAL A 198 6.92 6.28 14.02
CA VAL A 198 7.01 4.85 14.28
C VAL A 198 6.61 4.62 15.73
N VAL A 199 5.57 3.82 15.95
CA VAL A 199 5.01 3.52 17.26
C VAL A 199 5.20 2.03 17.53
N ARG A 200 5.54 1.67 18.77
CA ARG A 200 5.57 0.27 19.21
C ARG A 200 4.44 0.01 20.18
N THR A 201 3.62 -0.98 19.86
CA THR A 201 2.50 -1.39 20.70
C THR A 201 2.96 -2.18 21.93
N LYS A 202 2.07 -2.36 22.92
CA LYS A 202 2.39 -3.11 24.15
C LYS A 202 2.73 -4.58 23.89
N ASN A 203 2.11 -5.19 22.86
CA ASN A 203 2.42 -6.57 22.45
C ASN A 203 3.66 -6.65 21.52
N GLY A 204 4.37 -5.54 21.29
CA GLY A 204 5.64 -5.54 20.57
C GLY A 204 5.53 -5.45 19.05
N VAL A 205 4.38 -5.03 18.50
CA VAL A 205 4.21 -4.75 17.07
C VAL A 205 4.73 -3.34 16.77
N THR A 206 5.49 -3.18 15.67
CA THR A 206 5.99 -1.89 15.19
C THR A 206 5.03 -1.34 14.14
N CYS A 207 4.42 -0.18 14.40
CA CYS A 207 3.50 0.50 13.48
C CYS A 207 4.23 1.69 12.85
N ILE A 208 4.39 1.65 11.52
CA ILE A 208 5.09 2.67 10.73
C ILE A 208 4.05 3.51 9.99
N GLY A 209 3.96 4.80 10.34
CA GLY A 209 3.05 5.77 9.75
C GLY A 209 3.76 6.89 9.00
N TYR A 210 4.87 6.60 8.29
CA TYR A 210 5.58 7.62 7.53
C TYR A 210 4.71 8.24 6.43
N THR A 211 4.72 9.57 6.35
CA THR A 211 3.97 10.35 5.35
C THR A 211 4.83 10.78 4.17
N ASP A 212 6.14 10.52 4.23
CA ASP A 212 7.15 10.98 3.27
C ASP A 212 7.89 9.81 2.55
N LEU A 213 7.22 8.68 2.35
CA LEU A 213 7.86 7.49 1.76
C LEU A 213 8.57 7.76 0.43
N PRO A 214 8.03 8.55 -0.53
CA PRO A 214 8.79 8.93 -1.72
C PRO A 214 10.03 9.76 -1.41
N GLY A 215 9.97 10.67 -0.43
CA GLY A 215 11.09 11.47 0.03
C GLY A 215 12.24 10.64 0.60
N ARG A 216 11.94 9.44 1.13
CA ARG A 216 12.93 8.46 1.61
C ARG A 216 13.64 7.71 0.49
N CYS A 217 13.25 7.94 -0.78
CA CYS A 217 13.93 7.54 -2.00
C CYS A 217 14.20 8.76 -2.89
N ALA A 218 14.74 9.83 -2.32
CA ALA A 218 14.80 11.18 -2.89
C ALA A 218 15.36 11.23 -4.31
N ALA A 219 16.48 10.56 -4.59
CA ALA A 219 17.09 10.56 -5.90
C ALA A 219 16.17 9.96 -6.98
N GLN A 220 15.56 8.79 -6.68
CA GLN A 220 14.66 8.13 -7.60
C GLN A 220 13.36 8.92 -7.79
N SER A 221 12.83 9.48 -6.72
CA SER A 221 11.62 10.32 -6.76
C SER A 221 11.83 11.58 -7.59
N SER A 222 12.95 12.27 -7.40
CA SER A 222 13.30 13.45 -8.19
C SER A 222 13.44 13.13 -9.67
N THR A 223 14.05 11.99 -10.01
CA THR A 223 14.21 11.56 -11.41
C THR A 223 12.85 11.27 -12.06
N LEU A 224 11.99 10.46 -11.41
CA LEU A 224 10.70 10.12 -11.99
C LEU A 224 9.75 11.30 -12.06
N PHE A 225 9.70 12.13 -11.01
CA PHE A 225 8.91 13.36 -11.03
C PHE A 225 9.39 14.33 -12.12
N GLY A 226 10.71 14.53 -12.24
CA GLY A 226 11.31 15.34 -13.30
C GLY A 226 10.95 14.84 -14.70
N ASN A 227 10.96 13.51 -14.92
CA ASN A 227 10.54 12.91 -16.18
C ASN A 227 9.05 13.15 -16.46
N ASN A 228 8.17 13.02 -15.46
CA ASN A 228 6.75 13.34 -15.63
C ASN A 228 6.56 14.80 -16.07
N VAL A 229 7.22 15.75 -15.42
CA VAL A 229 7.17 17.18 -15.78
C VAL A 229 7.72 17.43 -17.18
N ALA A 230 8.88 16.86 -17.51
CA ALA A 230 9.49 17.01 -18.83
C ALA A 230 8.58 16.47 -19.95
N ASN A 231 8.03 15.26 -19.77
CA ASN A 231 7.09 14.65 -20.72
C ASN A 231 5.83 15.51 -20.91
N PHE A 232 5.31 16.07 -19.81
CA PHE A 232 4.17 16.98 -19.88
C PHE A 232 4.48 18.23 -20.74
N ILE A 233 5.62 18.89 -20.48
CA ILE A 233 6.04 20.08 -21.24
C ILE A 233 6.25 19.74 -22.72
N LEU A 234 6.88 18.59 -23.02
CA LEU A 234 7.15 18.17 -24.40
C LEU A 234 5.89 17.77 -25.16
N SER A 235 4.77 17.50 -24.46
CA SER A 235 3.48 17.15 -25.08
C SER A 235 2.65 18.37 -25.47
N MET A 236 3.01 19.56 -25.01
CA MET A 236 2.34 20.84 -25.31
C MET A 236 2.81 21.42 -26.63
#